data_5674439c2fbb303c3fadd6f2acfcee2d
#
_entry.id   5674439c2fbb303c3fadd6f2acfcee2d
#
_cell.length_a   1.000
_cell.length_b   1.000
_cell.length_c   1.000
_cell.angle_alpha   90.00
_cell.angle_beta   90.00
_cell.angle_gamma   90.00
#
_symmetry.space_group_name_H-M   'P 1'
#
loop_
_entity.id
_entity.type
_entity.pdbx_description
1 polymer ?
#
loop_
_entity_poly.entity_id
_entity_poly.type
_entity_poly.pdbx_seq_one_letter_code
_entity_poly.pdbx_strand_id
1 'polypeptide(L)'
;AVYLLRKYKYGWMPATIMLICVLGTYQSYISIAIGLMLAGMIVDLIKGKKADKVIRSGFLCVGILVGAVVVYMLLSHVIYPNLDNESYGGVGNMGQIEISQVPTLIGRCYKRFLEYFLWKPFAFVTKTSQTMNILVCILAVALFAYLVWKKRLYRKWMELTLCIMLCGFMPLAVAFIYFMAPEVDYSMLMFYGYTLIYVLVLAMADICMAEWEQNSGIGLKKWTEYSRYGLVIVTAVVVFISCYTDYLVTNKAYLRMDIAVSRVNNYFNRIIASVEAQDDYQNGDDVTFV
;
A
#
# COMPACT_ATOMS: atom_id res chain seq x y z
N ALA A 1 9.18 -5.43 11.22
CA ALA A 1 8.06 -6.09 11.91
C ALA A 1 7.72 -7.42 11.26
N VAL A 2 7.14 -7.45 10.04
CA VAL A 2 6.61 -8.69 9.40
C VAL A 2 7.68 -9.77 9.21
N TYR A 3 8.91 -9.40 8.83
CA TYR A 3 10.03 -10.35 8.70
C TYR A 3 10.36 -11.03 10.05
N LEU A 4 10.43 -10.25 11.12
CA LEU A 4 10.74 -10.78 12.47
C LEU A 4 9.65 -11.73 12.95
N LEU A 5 8.38 -11.36 12.73
CA LEU A 5 7.23 -12.19 13.07
C LEU A 5 7.26 -13.56 12.37
N ARG A 6 7.73 -13.61 11.11
CA ARG A 6 7.74 -14.84 10.32
C ARG A 6 8.97 -15.72 10.57
N LYS A 7 10.10 -15.13 10.93
CA LYS A 7 11.38 -15.84 11.05
C LYS A 7 11.65 -16.36 12.47
N TYR A 8 11.26 -15.61 13.49
CA TYR A 8 11.64 -15.92 14.87
C TYR A 8 10.43 -16.30 15.73
N LYS A 9 10.61 -17.30 16.63
CA LYS A 9 9.56 -17.76 17.56
C LYS A 9 9.01 -16.64 18.46
N TYR A 10 9.89 -15.76 18.92
CA TYR A 10 9.56 -14.62 19.77
C TYR A 10 9.54 -13.30 18.99
N GLY A 11 9.50 -13.37 17.67
CA GLY A 11 9.50 -12.19 16.77
C GLY A 11 8.26 -11.29 16.91
N TRP A 12 7.21 -11.78 17.58
CA TRP A 12 6.00 -11.00 17.83
C TRP A 12 6.26 -9.77 18.72
N MET A 13 7.14 -9.88 19.75
CA MET A 13 7.46 -8.75 20.63
C MET A 13 8.10 -7.57 19.87
N PRO A 14 9.28 -7.76 19.20
CA PRO A 14 9.87 -6.67 18.44
C PRO A 14 9.01 -6.22 17.25
N ALA A 15 8.19 -7.12 16.69
CA ALA A 15 7.25 -6.75 15.62
C ALA A 15 6.18 -5.77 16.14
N THR A 16 5.62 -6.01 17.31
CA THR A 16 4.64 -5.11 17.96
C THR A 16 5.25 -3.75 18.25
N ILE A 17 6.45 -3.71 18.84
CA ILE A 17 7.16 -2.44 19.14
C ILE A 17 7.38 -1.65 17.84
N MET A 18 7.87 -2.30 16.78
CA MET A 18 8.07 -1.65 15.48
C MET A 18 6.77 -1.12 14.88
N LEU A 19 5.65 -1.84 15.04
CA LEU A 19 4.35 -1.37 14.56
C LEU A 19 3.84 -0.17 15.34
N ILE A 20 4.06 -0.12 16.66
CA ILE A 20 3.74 1.06 17.49
C ILE A 20 4.55 2.27 17.01
N CYS A 21 5.85 2.11 16.76
CA CYS A 21 6.69 3.18 16.22
C CYS A 21 6.20 3.64 14.82
N VAL A 22 5.80 2.70 13.96
CA VAL A 22 5.25 3.01 12.63
C VAL A 22 3.96 3.82 12.73
N LEU A 23 3.04 3.44 13.64
CA LEU A 23 1.81 4.18 13.90
C LEU A 23 2.08 5.59 14.43
N GLY A 24 3.09 5.74 15.29
CA GLY A 24 3.49 7.04 15.84
C GLY A 24 4.19 7.95 14.83
N THR A 25 4.83 7.37 13.79
CA THR A 25 5.50 8.15 12.75
C THR A 25 4.53 8.58 11.64
N TYR A 26 3.83 7.61 11.08
CA TYR A 26 2.85 7.88 10.02
C TYR A 26 1.85 6.72 9.90
N GLN A 27 0.62 6.95 10.32
CA GLN A 27 -0.40 5.91 10.44
C GLN A 27 -0.74 5.20 9.13
N SER A 28 -0.58 5.86 7.97
CA SER A 28 -0.88 5.23 6.67
C SER A 28 0.06 4.06 6.33
N TYR A 29 1.23 3.96 6.97
CA TYR A 29 2.14 2.83 6.78
C TYR A 29 1.61 1.51 7.33
N ILE A 30 0.55 1.52 8.12
CA ILE A 30 -0.12 0.29 8.57
C ILE A 30 -0.63 -0.53 7.38
N SER A 31 -1.05 0.12 6.30
CA SER A 31 -1.47 -0.54 5.05
C SER A 31 -0.36 -1.43 4.46
N ILE A 32 0.90 -0.99 4.56
CA ILE A 32 2.06 -1.78 4.13
C ILE A 32 2.23 -3.01 5.02
N ALA A 33 2.09 -2.88 6.33
CA ALA A 33 2.22 -4.01 7.24
C ALA A 33 1.13 -5.06 7.00
N ILE A 34 -0.13 -4.63 6.89
CA ILE A 34 -1.28 -5.51 6.61
C ILE A 34 -1.10 -6.20 5.26
N GLY A 35 -0.75 -5.45 4.21
CA GLY A 35 -0.54 -5.99 2.88
C GLY A 35 0.63 -7.00 2.82
N LEU A 36 1.75 -6.75 3.51
CA LEU A 36 2.86 -7.71 3.62
C LEU A 36 2.47 -8.98 4.38
N MET A 37 1.66 -8.87 5.44
CA MET A 37 1.14 -10.04 6.16
C MET A 37 0.27 -10.88 5.23
N LEU A 38 -0.67 -10.28 4.51
CA LEU A 38 -1.53 -10.96 3.53
C LEU A 38 -0.73 -11.58 2.39
N ALA A 39 0.17 -10.82 1.76
CA ALA A 39 1.03 -11.33 0.69
C ALA A 39 1.84 -12.54 1.17
N GLY A 40 2.38 -12.47 2.39
CA GLY A 40 3.08 -13.58 3.00
C GLY A 40 2.22 -14.82 3.21
N MET A 41 0.95 -14.66 3.61
CA MET A 41 0.00 -15.77 3.78
C MET A 41 -0.36 -16.40 2.43
N ILE A 42 -0.57 -15.58 1.38
CA ILE A 42 -0.80 -16.05 0.00
C ILE A 42 0.40 -16.88 -0.49
N VAL A 43 1.61 -16.36 -0.32
CA VAL A 43 2.86 -17.08 -0.68
C VAL A 43 2.99 -18.40 0.09
N ASP A 44 2.64 -18.44 1.37
CA ASP A 44 2.68 -19.65 2.18
C ASP A 44 1.72 -20.73 1.67
N LEU A 45 0.50 -20.36 1.29
CA LEU A 45 -0.47 -21.28 0.68
C LEU A 45 0.02 -21.81 -0.67
N ILE A 46 0.55 -20.93 -1.52
CA ILE A 46 1.12 -21.30 -2.81
C ILE A 46 2.32 -22.26 -2.63
N LYS A 47 3.15 -22.04 -1.60
CA LYS A 47 4.25 -22.96 -1.24
C LYS A 47 3.78 -24.26 -0.60
N GLY A 48 2.47 -24.46 -0.44
CA GLY A 48 1.86 -25.72 0.02
C GLY A 48 1.73 -25.86 1.53
N LYS A 49 1.81 -24.77 2.30
CA LYS A 49 1.46 -24.81 3.73
C LYS A 49 -0.03 -25.09 3.88
N LYS A 50 -0.38 -25.90 4.90
CA LYS A 50 -1.78 -26.23 5.22
C LYS A 50 -2.55 -24.98 5.65
N ALA A 51 -3.83 -24.91 5.26
CA ALA A 51 -4.73 -23.81 5.57
C ALA A 51 -4.79 -23.51 7.09
N ASP A 52 -4.89 -24.53 7.95
CA ASP A 52 -4.95 -24.35 9.41
C ASP A 52 -3.75 -23.57 9.98
N LYS A 53 -2.54 -23.86 9.45
CA LYS A 53 -1.32 -23.15 9.88
C LYS A 53 -1.35 -21.71 9.44
N VAL A 54 -1.85 -21.43 8.23
CA VAL A 54 -1.95 -20.07 7.68
C VAL A 54 -3.01 -19.28 8.42
N ILE A 55 -4.17 -19.88 8.70
CA ILE A 55 -5.24 -19.26 9.50
C ILE A 55 -4.74 -18.90 10.90
N ARG A 56 -4.04 -19.83 11.59
CA ARG A 56 -3.44 -19.53 12.91
C ARG A 56 -2.43 -18.39 12.84
N SER A 57 -1.59 -18.34 11.79
CA SER A 57 -0.68 -17.23 11.56
C SER A 57 -1.43 -15.92 11.31
N GLY A 58 -2.55 -15.97 10.59
CA GLY A 58 -3.43 -14.82 10.34
C GLY A 58 -4.01 -14.25 11.63
N PHE A 59 -4.55 -15.08 12.49
CA PHE A 59 -5.05 -14.64 13.81
C PHE A 59 -3.94 -14.01 14.66
N LEU A 60 -2.74 -14.58 14.65
CA LEU A 60 -1.59 -13.98 15.32
C LEU A 60 -1.26 -12.58 14.74
N CYS A 61 -1.25 -12.44 13.42
CA CYS A 61 -1.02 -11.15 12.77
C CYS A 61 -2.07 -10.11 13.17
N VAL A 62 -3.36 -10.50 13.17
CA VAL A 62 -4.46 -9.61 13.60
C VAL A 62 -4.30 -9.24 15.07
N GLY A 63 -4.00 -10.19 15.95
CA GLY A 63 -3.77 -9.92 17.38
C GLY A 63 -2.63 -8.95 17.63
N ILE A 64 -1.53 -9.05 16.88
CA ILE A 64 -0.38 -8.14 16.96
C ILE A 64 -0.76 -6.74 16.44
N LEU A 65 -1.50 -6.65 15.33
CA LEU A 65 -1.96 -5.36 14.79
C LEU A 65 -2.89 -4.65 15.77
N VAL A 66 -3.89 -5.35 16.28
CA VAL A 66 -4.82 -4.80 17.28
C VAL A 66 -4.08 -4.40 18.55
N GLY A 67 -3.19 -5.25 19.07
CA GLY A 67 -2.36 -4.94 20.24
C GLY A 67 -1.49 -3.70 20.02
N ALA A 68 -0.87 -3.56 18.85
CA ALA A 68 -0.06 -2.39 18.52
C ALA A 68 -0.92 -1.10 18.47
N VAL A 69 -2.12 -1.16 17.88
CA VAL A 69 -3.05 -0.02 17.82
C VAL A 69 -3.51 0.38 19.23
N VAL A 70 -3.91 -0.58 20.06
CA VAL A 70 -4.35 -0.32 21.44
C VAL A 70 -3.24 0.33 22.26
N VAL A 71 -2.02 -0.23 22.21
CA VAL A 71 -0.88 0.34 22.94
C VAL A 71 -0.53 1.72 22.41
N TYR A 72 -0.57 1.93 21.09
CA TYR A 72 -0.36 3.25 20.48
C TYR A 72 -1.40 4.28 20.98
N MET A 73 -2.69 3.92 21.02
CA MET A 73 -3.75 4.80 21.51
C MET A 73 -3.54 5.16 22.99
N LEU A 74 -3.18 4.19 23.83
CA LEU A 74 -2.89 4.43 25.24
C LEU A 74 -1.69 5.36 25.42
N LEU A 75 -0.58 5.13 24.69
CA LEU A 75 0.58 5.99 24.74
C LEU A 75 0.29 7.41 24.26
N SER A 76 -0.47 7.54 23.16
CA SER A 76 -0.88 8.83 22.62
C SER A 76 -1.71 9.63 23.64
N HIS A 77 -2.66 8.98 24.29
CA HIS A 77 -3.48 9.62 25.34
C HIS A 77 -2.67 10.07 26.57
N VAL A 78 -1.67 9.29 26.96
CA VAL A 78 -0.79 9.63 28.10
C VAL A 78 0.18 10.76 27.77
N ILE A 79 0.77 10.73 26.56
CA ILE A 79 1.81 11.70 26.15
C ILE A 79 1.20 13.04 25.74
N TYR A 80 0.01 13.02 25.15
CA TYR A 80 -0.66 14.20 24.59
C TYR A 80 -2.09 14.41 25.16
N PRO A 81 -2.25 14.57 26.49
CA PRO A 81 -3.57 14.67 27.11
C PRO A 81 -4.33 15.95 26.74
N ASN A 82 -3.65 17.01 26.27
CA ASN A 82 -4.20 18.34 26.01
C ASN A 82 -3.91 18.86 24.59
N LEU A 83 -3.56 18.00 23.64
CA LEU A 83 -3.50 18.44 22.25
C LEU A 83 -4.95 18.59 21.76
N ASP A 84 -5.45 19.84 21.80
CA ASP A 84 -6.56 20.25 20.95
C ASP A 84 -6.08 20.00 19.51
N ASN A 85 -6.48 18.85 18.99
CA ASN A 85 -6.20 18.46 17.63
C ASN A 85 -7.00 19.39 16.72
N GLU A 86 -6.45 20.56 16.41
CA GLU A 86 -6.89 21.27 15.23
C GLU A 86 -6.73 20.28 14.07
N SER A 87 -7.86 19.81 13.58
CA SER A 87 -7.96 18.71 12.63
C SER A 87 -7.38 19.15 11.29
N TYR A 88 -6.06 18.92 11.12
CA TYR A 88 -5.45 19.08 9.82
C TYR A 88 -6.05 18.04 8.84
N GLY A 89 -6.86 18.55 7.90
CA GLY A 89 -7.37 17.76 6.78
C GLY A 89 -8.14 16.48 7.15
N GLY A 90 -8.93 16.47 8.24
CA GLY A 90 -9.74 15.33 8.65
C GLY A 90 -8.98 14.24 9.44
N VAL A 91 -7.70 14.47 9.78
CA VAL A 91 -6.89 13.52 10.58
C VAL A 91 -7.43 13.37 12.00
N GLY A 92 -8.06 14.41 12.58
CA GLY A 92 -8.69 14.35 13.91
C GLY A 92 -9.83 13.34 14.02
N ASN A 93 -10.50 13.02 12.90
CA ASN A 93 -11.60 12.05 12.84
C ASN A 93 -11.13 10.64 12.48
N MET A 94 -9.82 10.38 12.48
CA MET A 94 -9.25 9.07 12.17
C MET A 94 -9.71 8.01 13.16
N GLY A 95 -10.29 6.92 12.65
CA GLY A 95 -10.79 5.82 13.48
C GLY A 95 -12.21 6.02 14.06
N GLN A 96 -12.84 7.19 13.86
CA GLN A 96 -14.24 7.43 14.19
C GLN A 96 -15.12 6.88 13.06
N ILE A 97 -15.33 5.58 13.05
CA ILE A 97 -16.09 4.89 11.99
C ILE A 97 -17.43 4.45 12.56
N GLU A 98 -18.51 4.96 11.98
CA GLU A 98 -19.84 4.43 12.25
C GLU A 98 -20.03 3.07 11.56
N ILE A 99 -20.61 2.11 12.26
CA ILE A 99 -20.86 0.75 11.72
C ILE A 99 -21.69 0.81 10.43
N SER A 100 -22.61 1.77 10.32
CA SER A 100 -23.43 2.04 9.14
C SER A 100 -22.62 2.36 7.89
N GLN A 101 -21.43 2.97 8.05
CA GLN A 101 -20.55 3.41 6.97
C GLN A 101 -19.59 2.30 6.47
N VAL A 102 -19.39 1.23 7.24
CA VAL A 102 -18.43 0.15 6.95
C VAL A 102 -18.58 -0.41 5.53
N PRO A 103 -19.79 -0.76 5.01
CA PRO A 103 -19.92 -1.27 3.64
C PRO A 103 -19.48 -0.25 2.60
N THR A 104 -19.81 1.03 2.80
CA THR A 104 -19.43 2.13 1.89
C THR A 104 -17.91 2.33 1.88
N LEU A 105 -17.24 2.26 3.04
CA LEU A 105 -15.81 2.40 3.18
C LEU A 105 -15.06 1.23 2.51
N ILE A 106 -15.56 0.00 2.68
CA ILE A 106 -15.04 -1.17 1.97
C ILE A 106 -15.15 -0.93 0.45
N GLY A 107 -16.33 -0.56 -0.05
CA GLY A 107 -16.54 -0.24 -1.46
C GLY A 107 -15.59 0.85 -1.97
N ARG A 108 -15.31 1.86 -1.15
CA ARG A 108 -14.36 2.93 -1.45
C ARG A 108 -12.94 2.39 -1.61
N CYS A 109 -12.47 1.51 -0.73
CA CYS A 109 -11.14 0.89 -0.83
C CYS A 109 -10.98 0.12 -2.14
N TYR A 110 -11.97 -0.69 -2.53
CA TYR A 110 -11.94 -1.40 -3.81
C TYR A 110 -11.98 -0.45 -5.01
N LYS A 111 -12.84 0.56 -4.96
CA LYS A 111 -12.93 1.58 -6.01
C LYS A 111 -11.58 2.27 -6.21
N ARG A 112 -10.92 2.69 -5.11
CA ARG A 112 -9.60 3.36 -5.16
C ARG A 112 -8.50 2.45 -5.69
N PHE A 113 -8.52 1.19 -5.32
CA PHE A 113 -7.61 0.19 -5.88
C PHE A 113 -7.79 0.04 -7.39
N LEU A 114 -9.02 -0.10 -7.87
CA LEU A 114 -9.31 -0.20 -9.29
C LEU A 114 -8.96 1.09 -10.04
N GLU A 115 -9.24 2.25 -9.47
CA GLU A 115 -8.85 3.54 -10.05
C GLU A 115 -7.34 3.63 -10.24
N TYR A 116 -6.54 3.21 -9.26
CA TYR A 116 -5.09 3.25 -9.37
C TYR A 116 -4.55 2.33 -10.48
N PHE A 117 -5.02 1.10 -10.54
CA PHE A 117 -4.47 0.12 -11.48
C PHE A 117 -5.09 0.17 -12.87
N LEU A 118 -6.39 0.45 -12.99
CA LEU A 118 -7.13 0.35 -14.25
C LEU A 118 -7.47 1.72 -14.87
N TRP A 119 -7.67 2.74 -14.03
CA TRP A 119 -8.04 4.07 -14.49
C TRP A 119 -6.97 5.09 -14.13
N LYS A 120 -7.15 6.33 -14.57
CA LYS A 120 -6.23 7.42 -14.23
C LYS A 120 -6.69 8.11 -12.94
N PRO A 121 -6.07 7.83 -11.78
CA PRO A 121 -6.49 8.47 -10.52
C PRO A 121 -6.20 9.98 -10.51
N PHE A 122 -5.20 10.43 -11.29
CA PHE A 122 -4.79 11.84 -11.35
C PHE A 122 -4.61 12.29 -12.79
N ALA A 123 -4.87 13.58 -13.03
CA ALA A 123 -4.76 14.20 -14.37
C ALA A 123 -3.35 14.10 -14.98
N PHE A 124 -2.31 13.97 -14.15
CA PHE A 124 -0.92 13.89 -14.58
C PHE A 124 -0.39 12.45 -14.79
N VAL A 125 -1.20 11.44 -14.51
CA VAL A 125 -0.87 10.03 -14.79
C VAL A 125 -0.85 9.83 -16.31
N THR A 126 0.25 9.28 -16.82
CA THR A 126 0.42 9.05 -18.26
C THR A 126 -0.32 7.79 -18.72
N LYS A 127 -0.65 7.72 -20.01
CA LYS A 127 -1.19 6.49 -20.62
C LYS A 127 -0.24 5.30 -20.44
N THR A 128 1.08 5.56 -20.49
CA THR A 128 2.11 4.53 -20.30
C THR A 128 2.05 3.94 -18.90
N SER A 129 1.97 4.76 -17.85
CA SER A 129 1.83 4.28 -16.48
C SER A 129 0.57 3.41 -16.31
N GLN A 130 -0.56 3.88 -16.84
CA GLN A 130 -1.81 3.11 -16.81
C GLN A 130 -1.67 1.76 -17.52
N THR A 131 -1.08 1.73 -18.72
CA THR A 131 -0.87 0.49 -19.47
C THR A 131 0.02 -0.48 -18.71
N MET A 132 1.10 0.01 -18.08
CA MET A 132 2.01 -0.83 -17.29
C MET A 132 1.31 -1.40 -16.05
N ASN A 133 0.49 -0.62 -15.36
CA ASN A 133 -0.28 -1.10 -14.21
C ASN A 133 -1.30 -2.18 -14.60
N ILE A 134 -1.97 -2.03 -15.74
CA ILE A 134 -2.85 -3.07 -16.30
C ILE A 134 -2.04 -4.35 -16.62
N LEU A 135 -0.86 -4.22 -17.22
CA LEU A 135 0.01 -5.37 -17.50
C LEU A 135 0.45 -6.07 -16.22
N VAL A 136 0.78 -5.33 -15.15
CA VAL A 136 1.09 -5.92 -13.83
C VAL A 136 -0.10 -6.72 -13.30
N CYS A 137 -1.34 -6.21 -13.41
CA CYS A 137 -2.52 -6.94 -12.99
C CYS A 137 -2.74 -8.22 -13.82
N ILE A 138 -2.55 -8.15 -15.13
CA ILE A 138 -2.65 -9.32 -16.02
C ILE A 138 -1.59 -10.36 -15.64
N LEU A 139 -0.34 -9.94 -15.41
CA LEU A 139 0.74 -10.81 -14.96
C LEU A 139 0.44 -11.44 -13.59
N ALA A 140 -0.09 -10.67 -12.64
CA ALA A 140 -0.49 -11.17 -11.33
C ALA A 140 -1.50 -12.32 -11.46
N VAL A 141 -2.56 -12.11 -12.26
CA VAL A 141 -3.59 -13.13 -12.50
C VAL A 141 -3.02 -14.33 -13.23
N ALA A 142 -2.21 -14.12 -14.27
CA ALA A 142 -1.61 -15.21 -15.05
C ALA A 142 -0.65 -16.08 -14.21
N LEU A 143 0.24 -15.44 -13.43
CA LEU A 143 1.16 -16.14 -12.53
C LEU A 143 0.41 -16.89 -11.43
N PHE A 144 -0.61 -16.27 -10.84
CA PHE A 144 -1.45 -16.91 -9.84
C PHE A 144 -2.17 -18.14 -10.41
N ALA A 145 -2.85 -18.01 -11.56
CA ALA A 145 -3.53 -19.11 -12.23
C ALA A 145 -2.55 -20.26 -12.59
N TYR A 146 -1.37 -19.91 -13.10
CA TYR A 146 -0.33 -20.88 -13.40
C TYR A 146 0.11 -21.65 -12.14
N LEU A 147 0.37 -20.95 -11.03
CA LEU A 147 0.78 -21.54 -9.76
C LEU A 147 -0.32 -22.44 -9.15
N VAL A 148 -1.59 -21.99 -9.19
CA VAL A 148 -2.75 -22.79 -8.76
C VAL A 148 -2.83 -24.09 -9.57
N TRP A 149 -2.65 -24.01 -10.88
CA TRP A 149 -2.66 -25.19 -11.76
C TRP A 149 -1.46 -26.09 -11.51
N LYS A 150 -0.25 -25.54 -11.49
CA LYS A 150 1.01 -26.30 -11.32
C LYS A 150 1.10 -27.00 -9.98
N LYS A 151 0.74 -26.30 -8.89
CA LYS A 151 0.73 -26.83 -7.51
C LYS A 151 -0.50 -27.70 -7.21
N ARG A 152 -1.41 -27.86 -8.19
CA ARG A 152 -2.66 -28.60 -8.05
C ARG A 152 -3.48 -28.13 -6.83
N LEU A 153 -3.44 -26.79 -6.52
CA LEU A 153 -4.21 -26.21 -5.43
C LEU A 153 -5.72 -26.45 -5.62
N TYR A 154 -6.18 -26.56 -6.86
CA TYR A 154 -7.57 -26.88 -7.18
C TYR A 154 -8.07 -28.21 -6.60
N ARG A 155 -7.16 -29.12 -6.23
CA ARG A 155 -7.50 -30.38 -5.51
C ARG A 155 -7.62 -30.21 -3.99
N LYS A 156 -7.20 -29.05 -3.46
CA LYS A 156 -7.18 -28.72 -2.04
C LYS A 156 -8.14 -27.55 -1.81
N TRP A 157 -9.42 -27.85 -1.71
CA TRP A 157 -10.48 -26.84 -1.67
C TRP A 157 -10.26 -25.78 -0.59
N MET A 158 -9.83 -26.19 0.60
CA MET A 158 -9.66 -25.31 1.76
C MET A 158 -8.52 -24.30 1.51
N GLU A 159 -7.37 -24.77 0.98
CA GLU A 159 -6.23 -23.92 0.64
C GLU A 159 -6.56 -22.97 -0.53
N LEU A 160 -7.29 -23.46 -1.55
CA LEU A 160 -7.68 -22.65 -2.68
C LEU A 160 -8.67 -21.55 -2.28
N THR A 161 -9.73 -21.91 -1.55
CA THR A 161 -10.73 -20.95 -1.08
C THR A 161 -10.10 -19.88 -0.20
N LEU A 162 -9.24 -20.28 0.75
CA LEU A 162 -8.52 -19.35 1.60
C LEU A 162 -7.59 -18.43 0.78
N CYS A 163 -6.89 -18.97 -0.22
CA CYS A 163 -6.01 -18.19 -1.08
C CYS A 163 -6.79 -17.15 -1.89
N ILE A 164 -7.93 -17.52 -2.47
CA ILE A 164 -8.82 -16.60 -3.20
C ILE A 164 -9.36 -15.52 -2.26
N MET A 165 -9.79 -15.88 -1.04
CA MET A 165 -10.24 -14.91 -0.04
C MET A 165 -9.13 -13.90 0.30
N LEU A 166 -7.91 -14.37 0.56
CA LEU A 166 -6.78 -13.49 0.87
C LEU A 166 -6.43 -12.57 -0.31
N CYS A 167 -6.48 -13.07 -1.55
CA CYS A 167 -6.33 -12.23 -2.74
C CYS A 167 -7.44 -11.18 -2.85
N GLY A 168 -8.68 -11.56 -2.51
CA GLY A 168 -9.82 -10.66 -2.45
C GLY A 168 -9.65 -9.56 -1.39
N PHE A 169 -9.01 -9.85 -0.26
CA PHE A 169 -8.73 -8.86 0.78
C PHE A 169 -7.52 -7.95 0.47
N MET A 170 -6.68 -8.28 -0.52
CA MET A 170 -5.53 -7.44 -0.88
C MET A 170 -5.91 -5.98 -1.20
N PRO A 171 -6.92 -5.69 -2.03
CA PRO A 171 -7.35 -4.31 -2.28
C PRO A 171 -7.70 -3.55 -1.00
N LEU A 172 -8.41 -4.19 -0.08
CA LEU A 172 -8.77 -3.60 1.20
C LEU A 172 -7.53 -3.33 2.07
N ALA A 173 -6.57 -4.26 2.10
CA ALA A 173 -5.34 -4.13 2.87
C ALA A 173 -4.45 -2.98 2.39
N VAL A 174 -4.20 -2.90 1.08
CA VAL A 174 -3.31 -1.88 0.50
C VAL A 174 -3.96 -0.48 0.48
N ALA A 175 -5.29 -0.43 0.46
CA ALA A 175 -6.09 0.79 0.52
C ALA A 175 -6.65 1.09 1.93
N PHE A 176 -6.16 0.41 2.98
CA PHE A 176 -6.72 0.44 4.32
C PHE A 176 -6.80 1.85 4.92
N ILE A 177 -5.93 2.76 4.50
CA ILE A 177 -5.96 4.15 4.93
C ILE A 177 -7.30 4.84 4.61
N TYR A 178 -7.92 4.53 3.47
CA TYR A 178 -9.23 5.09 3.10
C TYR A 178 -10.38 4.52 3.94
N PHE A 179 -10.14 3.38 4.58
CA PHE A 179 -11.04 2.84 5.57
C PHE A 179 -10.89 3.57 6.91
N MET A 180 -9.64 3.86 7.31
CA MET A 180 -9.34 4.53 8.58
C MET A 180 -9.67 6.02 8.59
N ALA A 181 -9.53 6.70 7.45
CA ALA A 181 -9.69 8.14 7.31
C ALA A 181 -10.57 8.48 6.09
N PRO A 182 -11.90 8.34 6.22
CA PRO A 182 -12.83 8.50 5.10
C PRO A 182 -12.92 9.93 4.55
N GLU A 183 -12.58 10.93 5.33
CA GLU A 183 -12.67 12.35 4.98
C GLU A 183 -11.38 12.94 4.42
N VAL A 184 -10.27 12.19 4.51
CA VAL A 184 -8.97 12.67 4.04
C VAL A 184 -8.90 12.67 2.53
N ASP A 185 -8.51 13.82 1.97
CA ASP A 185 -8.23 13.99 0.55
C ASP A 185 -7.05 13.13 0.09
N TYR A 186 -7.01 12.83 -1.22
CA TYR A 186 -5.97 12.01 -1.81
C TYR A 186 -4.58 12.61 -1.64
N SER A 187 -3.78 12.00 -0.78
CA SER A 187 -2.35 12.24 -0.71
C SER A 187 -1.59 11.13 -1.42
N MET A 188 -0.57 11.48 -2.19
CA MET A 188 0.33 10.49 -2.81
C MET A 188 1.02 9.59 -1.79
N LEU A 189 1.23 10.07 -0.57
CA LEU A 189 1.78 9.27 0.53
C LEU A 189 0.90 8.08 0.92
N MET A 190 -0.38 8.09 0.57
CA MET A 190 -1.30 7.00 0.88
C MET A 190 -1.20 5.82 -0.10
N PHE A 191 -0.52 5.98 -1.24
CA PHE A 191 -0.40 4.94 -2.26
C PHE A 191 0.75 3.96 -2.04
N TYR A 192 1.58 4.15 -1.03
CA TYR A 192 2.69 3.20 -0.76
C TYR A 192 2.25 1.75 -0.58
N GLY A 193 1.05 1.51 -0.06
CA GLY A 193 0.48 0.18 0.05
C GLY A 193 0.33 -0.55 -1.30
N TYR A 194 0.05 0.18 -2.38
CA TYR A 194 -0.15 -0.41 -3.72
C TYR A 194 1.12 -1.02 -4.31
N THR A 195 2.31 -0.56 -3.88
CA THR A 195 3.59 -1.14 -4.30
C THR A 195 3.74 -2.62 -3.93
N LEU A 196 2.98 -3.08 -2.93
CA LEU A 196 2.97 -4.48 -2.51
C LEU A 196 2.41 -5.42 -3.58
N ILE A 197 1.59 -4.94 -4.50
CA ILE A 197 1.14 -5.75 -5.64
C ILE A 197 2.32 -6.09 -6.54
N TYR A 198 3.23 -5.14 -6.79
CA TYR A 198 4.45 -5.40 -7.56
C TYR A 198 5.35 -6.41 -6.84
N VAL A 199 5.51 -6.26 -5.52
CA VAL A 199 6.27 -7.22 -4.70
C VAL A 199 5.66 -8.62 -4.74
N LEU A 200 4.32 -8.73 -4.68
CA LEU A 200 3.62 -10.00 -4.76
C LEU A 200 3.82 -10.67 -6.13
N VAL A 201 3.76 -9.89 -7.21
CA VAL A 201 4.00 -10.38 -8.58
C VAL A 201 5.41 -10.93 -8.71
N LEU A 202 6.42 -10.20 -8.20
CA LEU A 202 7.82 -10.67 -8.20
C LEU A 202 7.99 -11.93 -7.35
N ALA A 203 7.35 -12.02 -6.18
CA ALA A 203 7.40 -13.20 -5.34
C ALA A 203 6.75 -14.43 -6.01
N MET A 204 5.65 -14.24 -6.74
CA MET A 204 5.03 -15.31 -7.53
C MET A 204 5.94 -15.76 -8.69
N ALA A 205 6.60 -14.84 -9.38
CA ALA A 205 7.54 -15.15 -10.43
C ALA A 205 8.75 -15.94 -9.89
N ASP A 206 9.28 -15.56 -8.73
CA ASP A 206 10.35 -16.29 -8.04
C ASP A 206 9.94 -17.73 -7.68
N ILE A 207 8.72 -17.92 -7.16
CA ILE A 207 8.18 -19.26 -6.90
C ILE A 207 8.06 -20.07 -8.18
N CYS A 208 7.63 -19.47 -9.29
CA CYS A 208 7.60 -20.15 -10.58
C CYS A 208 8.99 -20.62 -11.02
N MET A 209 10.02 -19.79 -10.82
CA MET A 209 11.40 -20.15 -11.11
C MET A 209 11.87 -21.35 -10.28
N ALA A 210 11.72 -21.28 -8.96
CA ALA A 210 12.13 -22.34 -8.05
C ALA A 210 11.45 -23.69 -8.39
N GLU A 211 10.17 -23.66 -8.79
CA GLU A 211 9.46 -24.87 -9.23
C GLU A 211 10.02 -25.45 -10.54
N TRP A 212 10.44 -24.60 -11.42
CA TRP A 212 11.03 -25.05 -12.68
C TRP A 212 12.41 -25.68 -12.47
N GLU A 213 13.22 -25.14 -11.58
CA GLU A 213 14.52 -25.71 -11.22
C GLU A 213 14.39 -27.11 -10.64
N GLN A 214 13.46 -27.31 -9.71
CA GLN A 214 13.22 -28.61 -9.08
C GLN A 214 12.71 -29.67 -10.06
N ASN A 215 11.97 -29.28 -11.09
CA ASN A 215 11.43 -30.20 -12.09
C ASN A 215 12.33 -30.37 -13.34
N SER A 216 13.48 -29.71 -13.39
CA SER A 216 14.46 -29.83 -14.49
C SER A 216 15.29 -31.08 -14.33
N GLY A 217 14.68 -32.27 -14.53
CA GLY A 217 15.41 -33.50 -14.74
C GLY A 217 16.27 -33.41 -16.01
N ILE A 218 17.39 -34.12 -16.00
CA ILE A 218 18.34 -34.23 -17.10
C ILE A 218 17.57 -34.56 -18.40
N GLY A 219 17.42 -33.59 -19.32
CA GLY A 219 16.82 -33.84 -20.63
C GLY A 219 15.76 -32.86 -21.14
N LEU A 220 15.45 -31.79 -20.43
CA LEU A 220 14.52 -30.79 -20.94
C LEU A 220 15.13 -30.01 -22.12
N LYS A 221 14.37 -29.93 -23.23
CA LYS A 221 14.77 -29.18 -24.44
C LYS A 221 15.18 -27.74 -24.05
N LYS A 222 16.29 -27.25 -24.58
CA LYS A 222 16.80 -25.86 -24.40
C LYS A 222 15.72 -24.77 -24.52
N TRP A 223 14.68 -25.01 -25.30
CA TRP A 223 13.53 -24.10 -25.48
C TRP A 223 12.75 -23.86 -24.20
N THR A 224 12.60 -24.86 -23.34
CA THR A 224 11.91 -24.66 -22.04
C THR A 224 12.74 -23.85 -21.06
N GLU A 225 14.05 -23.89 -21.13
CA GLU A 225 14.90 -22.99 -20.31
C GLU A 225 14.78 -21.53 -20.75
N TYR A 226 14.84 -21.26 -22.05
CA TYR A 226 14.71 -19.90 -22.57
C TYR A 226 13.33 -19.27 -22.24
N SER A 227 12.25 -20.05 -22.31
CA SER A 227 10.91 -19.55 -21.95
C SER A 227 10.77 -19.20 -20.46
N ARG A 228 11.52 -19.89 -19.60
CA ARG A 228 11.56 -19.67 -18.16
C ARG A 228 12.23 -18.35 -17.81
N TYR A 229 13.45 -18.16 -18.29
CA TYR A 229 14.16 -16.88 -18.09
C TYR A 229 13.40 -15.73 -18.74
N GLY A 230 12.78 -15.95 -19.90
CA GLY A 230 11.95 -14.99 -20.59
C GLY A 230 10.80 -14.47 -19.73
N LEU A 231 10.04 -15.34 -19.05
CA LEU A 231 8.94 -14.92 -18.19
C LEU A 231 9.42 -14.04 -17.03
N VAL A 232 10.50 -14.42 -16.37
CA VAL A 232 11.03 -13.64 -15.24
C VAL A 232 11.58 -12.31 -15.70
N ILE A 233 12.33 -12.30 -16.81
CA ILE A 233 12.85 -11.06 -17.39
C ILE A 233 11.70 -10.14 -17.77
N VAL A 234 10.68 -10.65 -18.47
CA VAL A 234 9.49 -9.86 -18.83
C VAL A 234 8.79 -9.32 -17.57
N THR A 235 8.59 -10.15 -16.55
CA THR A 235 7.97 -9.71 -15.28
C THR A 235 8.81 -8.63 -14.62
N ALA A 236 10.13 -8.82 -14.51
CA ALA A 236 11.03 -7.83 -13.92
C ALA A 236 11.05 -6.52 -14.71
N VAL A 237 11.08 -6.59 -16.04
CA VAL A 237 11.05 -5.40 -16.92
C VAL A 237 9.72 -4.63 -16.76
N VAL A 238 8.58 -5.34 -16.77
CA VAL A 238 7.25 -4.71 -16.59
C VAL A 238 7.16 -4.04 -15.23
N VAL A 239 7.56 -4.70 -14.16
CA VAL A 239 7.58 -4.12 -12.80
C VAL A 239 8.54 -2.94 -12.72
N PHE A 240 9.74 -3.04 -13.31
CA PHE A 240 10.70 -1.94 -13.34
C PHE A 240 10.16 -0.71 -14.07
N ILE A 241 9.54 -0.89 -15.25
CA ILE A 241 8.94 0.21 -16.01
C ILE A 241 7.76 0.80 -15.23
N SER A 242 6.95 0.00 -14.54
CA SER A 242 5.87 0.48 -13.70
C SER A 242 6.40 1.36 -12.56
N CYS A 243 7.39 0.89 -11.81
CA CYS A 243 8.03 1.66 -10.74
C CYS A 243 8.67 2.95 -11.27
N TYR A 244 9.32 2.90 -12.44
CA TYR A 244 9.91 4.07 -13.08
C TYR A 244 8.86 5.09 -13.51
N THR A 245 7.74 4.65 -14.08
CA THR A 245 6.63 5.55 -14.44
C THR A 245 5.97 6.17 -13.23
N ASP A 246 5.81 5.43 -12.13
CA ASP A 246 5.29 5.96 -10.87
C ASP A 246 6.25 6.99 -10.25
N TYR A 247 7.55 6.75 -10.33
CA TYR A 247 8.57 7.73 -9.95
C TYR A 247 8.44 9.04 -10.77
N LEU A 248 8.27 8.94 -12.09
CA LEU A 248 8.07 10.12 -12.94
C LEU A 248 6.77 10.87 -12.60
N VAL A 249 5.69 10.15 -12.29
CA VAL A 249 4.41 10.73 -11.87
C VAL A 249 4.59 11.47 -10.54
N THR A 250 5.28 10.87 -9.59
CA THR A 250 5.59 11.47 -8.29
C THR A 250 6.41 12.74 -8.43
N ASN A 251 7.48 12.72 -9.22
CA ASN A 251 8.30 13.92 -9.47
C ASN A 251 7.51 15.05 -10.11
N LYS A 252 6.62 14.75 -11.06
CA LYS A 252 5.73 15.77 -11.65
C LYS A 252 4.77 16.36 -10.61
N ALA A 253 4.28 15.56 -9.67
CA ALA A 253 3.42 16.06 -8.60
C ALA A 253 4.19 16.99 -7.66
N TYR A 254 5.39 16.60 -7.22
CA TYR A 254 6.24 17.45 -6.40
C TYR A 254 6.61 18.76 -7.09
N LEU A 255 6.97 18.73 -8.37
CA LEU A 255 7.26 19.94 -9.14
C LEU A 255 6.06 20.89 -9.21
N ARG A 256 4.85 20.36 -9.43
CA ARG A 256 3.62 21.15 -9.43
C ARG A 256 3.33 21.76 -8.06
N MET A 257 3.54 21.01 -7.00
CA MET A 257 3.39 21.50 -5.63
C MET A 257 4.37 22.64 -5.34
N ASP A 258 5.64 22.48 -5.71
CA ASP A 258 6.68 23.51 -5.54
C ASP A 258 6.31 24.81 -6.29
N ILE A 259 5.89 24.68 -7.55
CA ILE A 259 5.41 25.83 -8.35
C ILE A 259 4.18 26.47 -7.70
N ALA A 260 3.24 25.70 -7.17
CA ALA A 260 2.06 26.22 -6.51
C ALA A 260 2.43 27.01 -5.24
N VAL A 261 3.28 26.43 -4.38
CA VAL A 261 3.79 27.09 -3.16
C VAL A 261 4.53 28.38 -3.52
N SER A 262 5.40 28.33 -4.51
CA SER A 262 6.15 29.54 -4.97
C SER A 262 5.20 30.63 -5.47
N ARG A 263 4.14 30.27 -6.19
CA ARG A 263 3.13 31.24 -6.66
C ARG A 263 2.37 31.86 -5.50
N VAL A 264 1.95 31.05 -4.52
CA VAL A 264 1.24 31.52 -3.33
C VAL A 264 2.15 32.47 -2.54
N ASN A 265 3.38 32.10 -2.27
CA ASN A 265 4.35 32.96 -1.59
C ASN A 265 4.58 34.28 -2.33
N ASN A 266 4.75 34.24 -3.66
CA ASN A 266 4.90 35.45 -4.46
C ASN A 266 3.64 36.34 -4.42
N TYR A 267 2.45 35.74 -4.39
CA TYR A 267 1.21 36.47 -4.25
C TYR A 267 1.12 37.17 -2.88
N PHE A 268 1.39 36.46 -1.79
CA PHE A 268 1.41 37.07 -0.45
C PHE A 268 2.46 38.15 -0.29
N ASN A 269 3.68 37.95 -0.83
CA ASN A 269 4.73 38.96 -0.81
C ASN A 269 4.29 40.25 -1.54
N ARG A 270 3.55 40.12 -2.65
CA ARG A 270 3.01 41.28 -3.37
C ARG A 270 1.92 41.99 -2.55
N ILE A 271 1.06 41.25 -1.85
CA ILE A 271 0.07 41.86 -0.96
C ILE A 271 0.76 42.63 0.18
N ILE A 272 1.72 41.98 0.85
CA ILE A 272 2.50 42.59 1.93
C ILE A 272 3.16 43.88 1.43
N ALA A 273 3.89 43.82 0.29
CA ALA A 273 4.52 45.01 -0.28
C ALA A 273 3.51 46.10 -0.64
N SER A 274 2.30 45.76 -1.07
CA SER A 274 1.25 46.75 -1.36
C SER A 274 0.70 47.39 -0.08
N VAL A 275 0.62 46.64 1.02
CA VAL A 275 0.22 47.17 2.34
C VAL A 275 1.31 48.08 2.92
N GLU A 276 2.57 47.61 2.87
CA GLU A 276 3.72 48.36 3.38
C GLU A 276 3.98 49.66 2.61
N ALA A 277 3.51 49.76 1.34
CA ALA A 277 3.60 50.95 0.52
C ALA A 277 2.55 52.00 0.78
N GLN A 278 1.61 51.78 1.69
CA GLN A 278 0.61 52.75 2.10
C GLN A 278 1.19 53.74 3.12
N ASP A 279 0.99 55.04 2.93
CA ASP A 279 1.61 56.10 3.75
C ASP A 279 1.15 56.09 5.22
N ASP A 280 0.00 55.51 5.50
CA ASP A 280 -0.64 55.43 6.82
C ASP A 280 -0.40 54.09 7.54
N TYR A 281 0.28 53.13 6.93
CA TYR A 281 0.61 51.84 7.55
C TYR A 281 1.79 51.93 8.52
N GLN A 282 1.60 51.46 9.75
CA GLN A 282 2.66 51.27 10.75
C GLN A 282 2.83 49.79 11.07
N ASN A 283 4.08 49.39 11.31
CA ASN A 283 4.38 48.01 11.62
C ASN A 283 3.67 47.54 12.91
N GLY A 284 2.75 46.62 12.78
CA GLY A 284 1.92 46.12 13.87
C GLY A 284 0.42 46.50 13.77
N ASP A 285 0.02 47.26 12.74
CA ASP A 285 -1.38 47.58 12.49
C ASP A 285 -2.17 46.35 12.02
N ASP A 286 -3.40 46.26 12.45
CA ASP A 286 -4.36 45.24 12.00
C ASP A 286 -4.82 45.56 10.56
N VAL A 287 -4.54 44.66 9.63
CA VAL A 287 -4.93 44.79 8.22
C VAL A 287 -6.17 43.96 7.93
N THR A 288 -7.28 44.64 7.56
CA THR A 288 -8.51 43.98 7.14
C THR A 288 -8.64 44.04 5.61
N PHE A 289 -8.75 42.88 4.97
CA PHE A 289 -9.05 42.79 3.55
C PHE A 289 -10.56 42.83 3.34
N VAL A 290 -11.04 43.77 2.55
CA VAL A 290 -12.47 43.95 2.21
C VAL A 290 -12.73 43.45 0.80
#